data_3a0e66925d4e6fe1cfe096df9f8754c8
#
_entry.id   3a0e66925d4e6fe1cfe096df9f8754c8
#
_cell.length_a   1.000
_cell.length_b   1.000
_cell.length_c   1.000
_cell.angle_alpha   90.00
_cell.angle_beta   90.00
_cell.angle_gamma   90.00
#
_symmetry.space_group_name_H-M   'P 1'
#
loop_
_entity.id
_entity.type
_entity.pdbx_description
1 polymer ?
#
loop_
_entity_poly.entity_id
_entity_poly.type
_entity_poly.pdbx_seq_one_letter_code
_entity_poly.pdbx_strand_id
1 'polypeptide(L)'
;EVKKLQSVDTSEAHILLIYIYTGLRAGELLHISRDNIHIDEKCDDDGTERLISYIVTGSKTAAGKNRIVPIHNDIKQFVIDELLKPDKRLIDCTYASLNNTILATANGYLKATHTMHDTRQTFASLCQLSKVDVYARKKILGHKLKDITFDIYTTASKNKLWTEINKIKF
;
A
#
# COMPACT_ATOMS: atom_id res chain seq x y z
N GLU A 1 -0.87 10.77 14.42
CA GLU A 1 0.28 11.14 13.57
C GLU A 1 -0.07 11.04 12.08
N VAL A 2 -0.77 9.98 11.62
CA VAL A 2 -1.16 9.84 10.20
C VAL A 2 -1.98 11.06 9.72
N LYS A 3 -2.98 11.52 10.48
CA LYS A 3 -3.72 12.76 10.16
C LYS A 3 -2.79 13.98 9.98
N LYS A 4 -1.73 14.05 10.76
CA LYS A 4 -0.78 15.15 10.62
C LYS A 4 0.02 15.03 9.32
N LEU A 5 0.45 13.82 8.93
CA LEU A 5 1.07 13.61 7.63
C LEU A 5 0.14 13.96 6.47
N GLN A 6 -1.15 13.62 6.57
CA GLN A 6 -2.15 13.99 5.55
C GLN A 6 -2.33 15.50 5.39
N SER A 7 -2.06 16.29 6.44
CA SER A 7 -2.15 17.75 6.38
C SER A 7 -0.88 18.42 5.87
N VAL A 8 0.19 17.66 5.62
CA VAL A 8 1.48 18.14 5.12
C VAL A 8 1.56 17.88 3.62
N ASP A 9 1.62 18.95 2.84
CA ASP A 9 1.73 18.89 1.39
C ASP A 9 3.19 18.93 0.94
N THR A 10 3.89 17.79 1.16
CA THR A 10 5.27 17.58 0.69
C THR A 10 5.42 16.21 0.07
N SER A 11 6.33 16.07 -0.88
CA SER A 11 6.61 14.80 -1.56
C SER A 11 6.99 13.69 -0.57
N GLU A 12 7.75 14.01 0.47
CA GLU A 12 8.17 13.07 1.51
C GLU A 12 6.98 12.55 2.33
N ALA A 13 6.07 13.43 2.70
CA ALA A 13 4.85 13.04 3.41
C ALA A 13 3.95 12.16 2.53
N HIS A 14 3.78 12.51 1.26
CA HIS A 14 3.01 11.72 0.28
C HIS A 14 3.61 10.33 0.08
N ILE A 15 4.93 10.23 -0.11
CA ILE A 15 5.62 8.94 -0.22
C ILE A 15 5.42 8.10 1.05
N LEU A 16 5.52 8.69 2.22
CA LEU A 16 5.31 7.97 3.48
C LEU A 16 3.86 7.51 3.63
N LEU A 17 2.88 8.31 3.21
CA LEU A 17 1.48 7.90 3.17
C LEU A 17 1.24 6.73 2.19
N ILE A 18 1.90 6.71 1.04
CA ILE A 18 1.86 5.55 0.13
C ILE A 18 2.34 4.28 0.86
N TYR A 19 3.45 4.35 1.62
CA TYR A 19 3.90 3.22 2.43
C TYR A 19 2.89 2.80 3.50
N ILE A 20 2.32 3.76 4.22
CA ILE A 20 1.36 3.51 5.31
C ILE A 20 0.09 2.85 4.75
N TYR A 21 -0.46 3.33 3.64
CA TYR A 21 -1.74 2.83 3.11
C TYR A 21 -1.61 1.55 2.27
N THR A 22 -0.42 1.22 1.79
CA THR A 22 -0.17 -0.02 1.05
C THR A 22 0.31 -1.16 1.95
N GLY A 23 0.92 -0.84 3.08
CA GLY A 23 1.55 -1.80 3.98
C GLY A 23 2.71 -2.56 3.33
N LEU A 24 3.25 -2.08 2.22
CA LEU A 24 4.40 -2.68 1.54
C LEU A 24 5.67 -2.55 2.38
N ARG A 25 6.58 -3.52 2.24
CA ARG A 25 7.92 -3.36 2.82
C ARG A 25 8.69 -2.29 2.05
N ALA A 26 9.60 -1.60 2.73
CA ALA A 26 10.42 -0.56 2.12
C ALA A 26 11.06 -1.03 0.79
N GLY A 27 11.71 -2.19 0.79
CA GLY A 27 12.32 -2.74 -0.42
C GLY A 27 11.32 -3.20 -1.47
N GLU A 28 10.10 -3.60 -1.09
CA GLU A 28 9.06 -3.97 -2.06
C GLU A 28 8.63 -2.76 -2.89
N LEU A 29 8.31 -1.65 -2.24
CA LEU A 29 7.81 -0.45 -2.93
C LEU A 29 8.88 0.17 -3.84
N LEU A 30 10.15 0.21 -3.42
CA LEU A 30 11.26 0.71 -4.23
C LEU A 30 11.51 -0.10 -5.52
N HIS A 31 10.97 -1.32 -5.62
CA HIS A 31 11.11 -2.18 -6.80
C HIS A 31 9.84 -2.25 -7.65
N ILE A 32 8.78 -1.48 -7.32
CA ILE A 32 7.56 -1.44 -8.13
C ILE A 32 7.82 -0.72 -9.44
N SER A 33 7.71 -1.47 -10.56
CA SER A 33 7.66 -0.88 -11.89
C SER A 33 6.31 -0.19 -12.12
N ARG A 34 6.30 0.86 -12.90
CA ARG A 34 5.08 1.56 -13.33
C ARG A 34 4.09 0.66 -14.04
N ASP A 35 4.58 -0.30 -14.82
CA ASP A 35 3.76 -1.28 -15.53
C ASP A 35 2.92 -2.17 -14.60
N ASN A 36 3.29 -2.20 -13.32
CA ASN A 36 2.58 -2.96 -12.30
C ASN A 36 1.54 -2.13 -11.54
N ILE A 37 1.27 -0.89 -11.97
CA ILE A 37 0.33 0.02 -11.31
C ILE A 37 -0.85 0.25 -12.25
N HIS A 38 -2.02 -0.05 -11.75
CA HIS A 38 -3.28 0.05 -12.46
C HIS A 38 -4.14 1.12 -11.79
N ILE A 39 -4.52 2.15 -12.53
CA ILE A 39 -5.33 3.27 -12.04
C ILE A 39 -6.69 3.23 -12.72
N ASP A 40 -7.76 3.23 -11.92
CA ASP A 40 -9.16 3.24 -12.35
C ASP A 40 -9.47 2.16 -13.43
N GLU A 41 -8.93 0.96 -13.22
CA GLU A 41 -9.19 -0.19 -14.08
C GLU A 41 -10.57 -0.77 -13.78
N LYS A 42 -11.33 -1.07 -14.81
CA LYS A 42 -12.61 -1.76 -14.68
C LYS A 42 -12.39 -3.17 -14.15
N CYS A 43 -13.14 -3.51 -13.11
CA CYS A 43 -13.10 -4.81 -12.46
C CYS A 43 -14.52 -5.23 -12.07
N ASP A 44 -14.87 -6.50 -12.36
CA ASP A 44 -16.16 -7.11 -12.07
C ASP A 44 -16.03 -8.51 -11.43
N ASP A 45 -14.87 -8.78 -10.84
CA ASP A 45 -14.48 -10.12 -10.35
C ASP A 45 -15.31 -10.65 -9.15
N ASP A 46 -16.25 -9.83 -8.64
CA ASP A 46 -17.22 -10.20 -7.61
C ASP A 46 -18.69 -10.02 -8.08
N GLY A 47 -18.90 -9.83 -9.39
CA GLY A 47 -20.21 -9.58 -9.98
C GLY A 47 -20.67 -8.12 -9.88
N THR A 48 -19.81 -7.21 -9.43
CA THR A 48 -20.09 -5.77 -9.37
C THR A 48 -19.03 -5.00 -10.12
N GLU A 49 -19.39 -4.35 -11.23
CA GLU A 49 -18.45 -3.52 -11.97
C GLU A 49 -18.05 -2.30 -11.13
N ARG A 50 -16.74 -2.10 -10.96
CA ARG A 50 -16.14 -0.95 -10.29
C ARG A 50 -14.88 -0.49 -11.02
N LEU A 51 -14.57 0.79 -10.86
CA LEU A 51 -13.23 1.31 -11.18
C LEU A 51 -12.37 1.20 -9.93
N ILE A 52 -11.31 0.43 -10.00
CA ILE A 52 -10.41 0.20 -8.87
C ILE A 52 -8.97 0.52 -9.25
N SER A 53 -8.19 0.94 -8.27
CA SER A 53 -6.76 1.17 -8.45
C SER A 53 -5.98 0.19 -7.57
N TYR A 54 -4.92 -0.40 -8.13
CA TYR A 54 -4.13 -1.40 -7.41
C TYR A 54 -2.71 -1.53 -7.96
N ILE A 55 -1.85 -2.13 -7.16
CA ILE A 55 -0.45 -2.48 -7.49
C ILE A 55 -0.34 -4.00 -7.56
N VAL A 56 0.32 -4.52 -8.58
CA VAL A 56 0.76 -5.92 -8.65
C VAL A 56 2.18 -6.02 -8.14
N THR A 57 2.40 -6.71 -7.02
CA THR A 57 3.75 -6.85 -6.48
C THR A 57 4.33 -8.21 -6.83
N GLY A 58 5.63 -8.24 -7.17
CA GLY A 58 6.41 -9.46 -7.26
C GLY A 58 7.35 -9.55 -6.08
N SER A 59 7.12 -10.46 -5.13
CA SER A 59 8.08 -10.67 -4.05
C SER A 59 8.88 -11.95 -4.26
N LYS A 60 10.05 -12.01 -3.59
CA LYS A 60 10.95 -13.17 -3.60
C LYS A 60 10.34 -14.45 -2.99
N THR A 61 9.16 -14.36 -2.37
CA THR A 61 8.47 -15.50 -1.75
C THR A 61 7.25 -15.92 -2.56
N ALA A 62 6.95 -17.22 -2.62
CA ALA A 62 5.78 -17.73 -3.33
C ALA A 62 4.46 -17.07 -2.90
N ALA A 63 4.31 -16.79 -1.60
CA ALA A 63 3.11 -16.10 -1.05
C ALA A 63 3.00 -14.61 -1.42
N GLY A 64 4.06 -14.01 -1.93
CA GLY A 64 4.10 -12.59 -2.33
C GLY A 64 4.08 -12.38 -3.84
N LYS A 65 4.23 -13.44 -4.63
CA LYS A 65 4.31 -13.34 -6.10
C LYS A 65 2.94 -12.95 -6.66
N ASN A 66 2.92 -11.92 -7.50
CA ASN A 66 1.69 -11.39 -8.13
C ASN A 66 0.59 -10.99 -7.12
N ARG A 67 1.01 -10.53 -5.93
CA ARG A 67 0.08 -10.07 -4.91
C ARG A 67 -0.57 -8.76 -5.33
N ILE A 68 -1.88 -8.69 -5.19
CA ILE A 68 -2.66 -7.47 -5.38
C ILE A 68 -2.63 -6.65 -4.10
N VAL A 69 -2.17 -5.41 -4.23
CA VAL A 69 -2.21 -4.40 -3.16
C VAL A 69 -3.09 -3.26 -3.66
N PRO A 70 -4.33 -3.14 -3.16
CA PRO A 70 -5.22 -2.06 -3.60
C PRO A 70 -4.69 -0.70 -3.16
N ILE A 71 -4.92 0.31 -3.99
CA ILE A 71 -4.62 1.70 -3.70
C ILE A 71 -5.85 2.33 -3.05
N HIS A 72 -5.69 2.82 -1.81
CA HIS A 72 -6.73 3.55 -1.10
C HIS A 72 -7.04 4.88 -1.80
N ASN A 73 -8.30 5.31 -1.77
CA ASN A 73 -8.71 6.55 -2.44
C ASN A 73 -7.95 7.77 -1.94
N ASP A 74 -7.63 7.85 -0.65
CA ASP A 74 -6.92 8.99 -0.05
C ASP A 74 -5.48 9.18 -0.57
N ILE A 75 -4.86 8.12 -1.08
CA ILE A 75 -3.49 8.17 -1.61
C ILE A 75 -3.43 8.04 -3.13
N LYS A 76 -4.57 7.85 -3.79
CA LYS A 76 -4.60 7.64 -5.25
C LYS A 76 -3.96 8.79 -6.00
N GLN A 77 -4.25 10.02 -5.61
CA GLN A 77 -3.65 11.19 -6.27
C GLN A 77 -2.14 11.24 -6.07
N PHE A 78 -1.62 10.92 -4.88
CA PHE A 78 -0.17 10.88 -4.64
C PHE A 78 0.54 9.83 -5.51
N VAL A 79 -0.10 8.68 -5.73
CA VAL A 79 0.42 7.66 -6.67
C VAL A 79 0.42 8.19 -8.10
N ILE A 80 -0.63 8.88 -8.53
CA ILE A 80 -0.70 9.49 -9.87
C ILE A 80 0.40 10.54 -10.02
N ASP A 81 0.62 11.39 -9.04
CA ASP A 81 1.66 12.44 -9.07
C ASP A 81 3.06 11.83 -9.20
N GLU A 82 3.33 10.72 -8.50
CA GLU A 82 4.58 9.96 -8.68
C GLU A 82 4.69 9.35 -10.08
N LEU A 83 3.58 8.90 -10.67
CA LEU A 83 3.56 8.39 -12.04
C LEU A 83 3.79 9.45 -13.12
N LEU A 84 3.60 10.72 -12.84
CA LEU A 84 3.88 11.82 -13.76
C LEU A 84 5.37 12.16 -13.86
N LYS A 85 6.19 11.72 -12.90
CA LYS A 85 7.65 11.91 -12.94
C LYS A 85 8.26 11.02 -14.05
N PRO A 86 9.42 11.35 -14.62
CA PRO A 86 10.02 10.60 -15.74
C PRO A 86 10.69 9.27 -15.31
N ASP A 87 10.43 8.79 -14.13
CA ASP A 87 11.09 7.63 -13.53
C ASP A 87 10.52 6.29 -14.03
N LYS A 88 11.31 5.22 -13.98
CA LYS A 88 10.87 3.87 -14.35
C LYS A 88 10.12 3.14 -13.24
N ARG A 89 10.29 3.58 -12.00
CA ARG A 89 9.68 3.02 -10.80
C ARG A 89 8.65 3.99 -10.23
N LEU A 90 7.79 3.50 -9.36
CA LEU A 90 6.87 4.36 -8.63
C LEU A 90 7.62 5.37 -7.76
N ILE A 91 8.62 4.88 -7.03
CA ILE A 91 9.51 5.73 -6.23
C ILE A 91 10.94 5.39 -6.64
N ASP A 92 11.61 6.33 -7.30
CA ASP A 92 12.97 6.12 -7.78
C ASP A 92 13.98 6.76 -6.83
N CYS A 93 14.25 6.07 -5.74
CA CYS A 93 15.30 6.43 -4.81
C CYS A 93 16.01 5.19 -4.25
N THR A 94 17.15 5.40 -3.63
CA THR A 94 17.84 4.33 -2.89
C THR A 94 17.22 4.11 -1.52
N TYR A 95 17.45 2.95 -0.91
CA TYR A 95 17.04 2.69 0.46
C TYR A 95 17.69 3.67 1.46
N ALA A 96 18.92 4.08 1.21
CA ALA A 96 19.60 5.09 2.02
C ALA A 96 18.90 6.46 1.93
N SER A 97 18.53 6.90 0.72
CA SER A 97 17.78 8.14 0.52
C SER A 97 16.40 8.06 1.17
N LEU A 98 15.72 6.91 1.07
CA LEU A 98 14.42 6.71 1.72
C LEU A 98 14.50 6.93 3.24
N ASN A 99 15.53 6.41 3.91
CA ASN A 99 15.68 6.58 5.36
C ASN A 99 16.24 7.96 5.74
N ASN A 100 17.30 8.42 5.05
CA ASN A 100 18.06 9.59 5.46
C ASN A 100 17.43 10.91 5.00
N THR A 101 16.60 10.87 3.96
CA THR A 101 15.93 12.06 3.44
C THR A 101 14.44 11.99 3.69
N ILE A 102 13.74 11.03 3.07
CA ILE A 102 12.27 10.98 3.10
C ILE A 102 11.76 10.76 4.53
N LEU A 103 12.23 9.70 5.19
CA LEU A 103 11.78 9.38 6.54
C LEU A 103 12.25 10.42 7.57
N ALA A 104 13.50 10.91 7.46
CA ALA A 104 14.02 11.92 8.38
C ALA A 104 13.23 13.23 8.28
N THR A 105 12.92 13.69 7.04
CA THR A 105 12.08 14.87 6.83
C THR A 105 10.68 14.68 7.40
N ALA A 106 10.06 13.53 7.11
CA ALA A 106 8.73 13.23 7.64
C ALA A 106 8.69 13.13 9.18
N ASN A 107 9.73 12.55 9.80
CA ASN A 107 9.87 12.51 11.26
C ASN A 107 9.92 13.91 11.89
N GLY A 108 10.41 14.92 11.17
CA GLY A 108 10.38 16.31 11.61
C GLY A 108 8.97 16.87 11.83
N TYR A 109 7.94 16.28 11.21
CA TYR A 109 6.54 16.65 11.40
C TYR A 109 5.84 15.82 12.49
N LEU A 110 6.44 14.73 12.96
CA LEU A 110 5.82 13.78 13.88
C LEU A 110 6.29 14.00 15.31
N LYS A 111 5.58 13.42 16.28
CA LYS A 111 5.90 13.54 17.71
C LYS A 111 7.01 12.58 18.14
N ALA A 112 7.22 11.50 17.41
CA ALA A 112 8.21 10.47 17.68
C ALA A 112 9.02 10.17 16.43
N THR A 113 10.23 9.66 16.61
CA THR A 113 11.05 9.14 15.51
C THR A 113 10.56 7.76 15.12
N HIS A 114 10.27 7.58 13.86
CA HIS A 114 9.78 6.33 13.28
C HIS A 114 10.81 5.69 12.35
N THR A 115 10.62 4.40 12.09
CA THR A 115 11.36 3.62 11.11
C THR A 115 10.45 3.28 9.93
N MET A 116 11.04 2.88 8.79
CA MET A 116 10.24 2.41 7.66
C MET A 116 9.41 1.15 7.97
N HIS A 117 9.78 0.38 8.99
CA HIS A 117 8.97 -0.76 9.43
C HIS A 117 7.66 -0.34 10.09
N ASP A 118 7.65 0.80 10.75
CA ASP A 118 6.48 1.32 11.46
C ASP A 118 5.35 1.70 10.50
N THR A 119 5.66 2.03 9.24
CA THR A 119 4.62 2.28 8.23
C THR A 119 3.73 1.07 8.02
N ARG A 120 4.34 -0.11 7.99
CA ARG A 120 3.61 -1.37 7.81
C ARG A 120 2.88 -1.81 9.08
N GLN A 121 3.43 -1.54 10.26
CA GLN A 121 2.74 -1.75 11.53
C GLN A 121 1.54 -0.81 11.66
N THR A 122 1.70 0.45 11.24
CA THR A 122 0.62 1.44 11.18
C THR A 122 -0.49 0.97 10.27
N PHE A 123 -0.18 0.48 9.04
CA PHE A 123 -1.18 -0.13 8.16
C PHE A 123 -1.96 -1.25 8.85
N ALA A 124 -1.27 -2.18 9.52
CA ALA A 124 -1.93 -3.29 10.20
C ALA A 124 -2.86 -2.81 11.33
N SER A 125 -2.45 -1.77 12.06
CA SER A 125 -3.25 -1.13 13.11
C SER A 125 -4.47 -0.41 12.54
N LEU A 126 -4.30 0.34 11.45
CA LEU A 126 -5.40 1.02 10.74
C LEU A 126 -6.44 0.02 10.23
N CYS A 127 -5.99 -1.08 9.63
CA CYS A 127 -6.88 -2.17 9.21
C CYS A 127 -7.69 -2.73 10.38
N GLN A 128 -7.07 -2.89 11.55
CA GLN A 128 -7.74 -3.40 12.73
C GLN A 128 -8.78 -2.40 13.27
N LEU A 129 -8.42 -1.14 13.39
CA LEU A 129 -9.30 -0.07 13.86
C LEU A 129 -10.51 0.12 12.94
N SER A 130 -10.30 0.01 11.64
CA SER A 130 -11.35 0.16 10.61
C SER A 130 -12.10 -1.14 10.32
N LYS A 131 -11.88 -2.19 11.09
CA LYS A 131 -12.53 -3.50 10.93
C LYS A 131 -12.38 -4.09 9.52
N VAL A 132 -11.23 -3.86 8.90
CA VAL A 132 -10.86 -4.51 7.64
C VAL A 132 -10.81 -6.03 7.86
N ASP A 133 -11.38 -6.77 6.93
CA ASP A 133 -11.39 -8.24 6.98
C ASP A 133 -9.97 -8.81 7.19
N VAL A 134 -9.84 -9.73 8.14
CA VAL A 134 -8.52 -10.28 8.54
C VAL A 134 -7.85 -11.02 7.39
N TYR A 135 -8.63 -11.70 6.56
CA TYR A 135 -8.11 -12.41 5.39
C TYR A 135 -7.61 -11.42 4.33
N ALA A 136 -8.40 -10.38 4.02
CA ALA A 136 -7.99 -9.32 3.10
C ALA A 136 -6.69 -8.65 3.57
N ARG A 137 -6.61 -8.28 4.86
CA ARG A 137 -5.40 -7.72 5.46
C ARG A 137 -4.18 -8.64 5.30
N LYS A 138 -4.33 -9.95 5.58
CA LYS A 138 -3.24 -10.93 5.43
C LYS A 138 -2.80 -11.07 3.97
N LYS A 139 -3.74 -11.10 3.01
CA LYS A 139 -3.44 -11.15 1.57
C LYS A 139 -2.69 -9.89 1.13
N ILE A 140 -3.16 -8.71 1.49
CA ILE A 140 -2.49 -7.43 1.18
C ILE A 140 -1.08 -7.39 1.77
N LEU A 141 -0.88 -7.85 2.98
CA LEU A 141 0.42 -7.91 3.62
C LEU A 141 1.32 -9.05 3.09
N GLY A 142 0.80 -10.01 2.34
CA GLY A 142 1.57 -11.17 1.87
C GLY A 142 2.00 -12.10 3.01
N HIS A 143 1.16 -12.24 4.02
CA HIS A 143 1.36 -13.21 5.08
C HIS A 143 0.92 -14.61 4.62
N LYS A 144 1.68 -15.65 4.99
CA LYS A 144 1.26 -17.04 4.77
C LYS A 144 -0.03 -17.28 5.56
N LEU A 145 -1.03 -17.82 4.89
CA LEU A 145 -2.23 -18.32 5.55
C LEU A 145 -1.91 -19.72 6.06
N LYS A 146 -2.13 -19.97 7.35
CA LYS A 146 -1.84 -21.29 7.95
C LYS A 146 -2.85 -22.36 7.52
N ASP A 147 -4.01 -21.93 7.02
CA ASP A 147 -5.09 -22.82 6.65
C ASP A 147 -5.16 -22.91 5.11
N ILE A 148 -4.64 -24.03 4.59
CA ILE A 148 -4.61 -24.32 3.14
C ILE A 148 -6.02 -24.36 2.55
N THR A 149 -7.00 -24.80 3.32
CA THR A 149 -8.40 -24.89 2.92
C THR A 149 -8.96 -23.49 2.60
N PHE A 150 -8.61 -22.49 3.41
CA PHE A 150 -9.01 -21.10 3.20
C PHE A 150 -8.35 -20.47 1.96
N ASP A 151 -7.11 -20.85 1.65
CA ASP A 151 -6.35 -20.28 0.53
C ASP A 151 -6.79 -20.84 -0.83
N ILE A 152 -7.28 -22.08 -0.85
CA ILE A 152 -7.76 -22.76 -2.08
C ILE A 152 -9.18 -22.29 -2.44
N TYR A 153 -10.05 -22.09 -1.45
CA TYR A 153 -11.48 -21.79 -1.68
C TYR A 153 -11.81 -20.30 -1.66
N THR A 154 -10.89 -19.43 -1.29
CA THR A 154 -11.15 -17.99 -1.20
C THR A 154 -10.11 -17.20 -1.98
N THR A 155 -10.23 -17.16 -3.29
CA THR A 155 -9.53 -16.14 -4.09
C THR A 155 -10.17 -14.80 -3.73
N ALA A 156 -9.47 -14.00 -2.92
CA ALA A 156 -9.96 -12.65 -2.65
C ALA A 156 -9.96 -11.87 -3.96
N SER A 157 -11.14 -11.50 -4.43
CA SER A 157 -11.29 -10.68 -5.62
C SER A 157 -10.60 -9.33 -5.43
N LYS A 158 -10.15 -8.71 -6.50
CA LYS A 158 -9.57 -7.37 -6.47
C LYS A 158 -10.58 -6.36 -5.89
N ASN A 159 -11.85 -6.46 -6.32
CA ASN A 159 -12.95 -5.65 -5.81
C ASN A 159 -13.10 -5.77 -4.29
N LYS A 160 -13.06 -6.99 -3.76
CA LYS A 160 -13.15 -7.21 -2.31
C LYS A 160 -11.97 -6.58 -1.59
N LEU A 161 -10.74 -6.80 -2.04
CA LEU A 161 -9.55 -6.20 -1.41
C LEU A 161 -9.60 -4.68 -1.43
N TRP A 162 -10.02 -4.09 -2.55
CA TRP A 162 -10.16 -2.65 -2.69
C TRP A 162 -11.28 -2.09 -1.80
N THR A 163 -12.43 -2.75 -1.73
CA THR A 163 -13.54 -2.36 -0.85
C THR A 163 -13.11 -2.41 0.63
N GLU A 164 -12.39 -3.47 1.01
CA GLU A 164 -11.92 -3.63 2.38
C GLU A 164 -10.92 -2.54 2.79
N ILE A 165 -9.94 -2.22 1.95
CA ILE A 165 -8.95 -1.20 2.30
C ILE A 165 -9.58 0.21 2.39
N ASN A 166 -10.58 0.51 1.58
CA ASN A 166 -11.29 1.78 1.60
C ASN A 166 -12.27 1.96 2.79
N LYS A 167 -12.31 0.98 3.71
CA LYS A 167 -12.91 1.17 5.04
C LYS A 167 -12.06 2.02 5.98
N ILE A 168 -10.75 2.14 5.72
CA ILE A 168 -9.86 2.96 6.54
C ILE A 168 -10.28 4.42 6.39
N LYS A 169 -10.70 5.03 7.51
CA LYS A 169 -11.11 6.45 7.59
C LYS A 169 -10.53 7.06 8.85
N PHE A 170 -10.24 8.36 8.79
CA PHE A 170 -9.76 9.17 9.90
C PHE A 170 -10.74 10.27 10.26
#